data_1ad3a5119307fdd02a3bb84671d86b78
#
_entry.id   1ad3a5119307fdd02a3bb84671d86b78
#
_cell.length_a   1.000
_cell.length_b   1.000
_cell.length_c   1.000
_cell.angle_alpha   90.00
_cell.angle_beta   90.00
_cell.angle_gamma   90.00
#
_symmetry.space_group_name_H-M   'P 1'
#
loop_
_entity.id
_entity.type
_entity.pdbx_description
1 polymer ?
#
loop_
_entity_poly.entity_id
_entity_poly.type
_entity_poly.pdbx_seq_one_letter_code
_entity_poly.pdbx_strand_id
1 'polypeptide(L)'
;MQPQGGIYMVEHKAWDWEKIETDIWYRPAEIAYYLAERWKQKGYSHFLDLGCGLGRHSLFFARKGFTVHSIDLSESAVEGLRATASEQNLPIIAQCGDMSALPYQDDSFDCLLAYHVISHTDTAGIKKILSDIRRVVKNGGEVYLTLCSKNAWSYKEAGFPVVDENTVIKVEDGPENGIPHFFTDAETIPALLQDIHIISMQHTQDVIVNGKPYGSWHFFILGENRKPRF
;
A
#
# COMPACT_ATOMS: atom_id res chain seq x y z
N MET A 1 -19.45 17.93 26.34
CA MET A 1 -18.08 18.48 26.39
C MET A 1 -17.36 18.01 25.14
N GLN A 2 -17.11 18.92 24.21
CA GLN A 2 -16.31 18.60 23.03
C GLN A 2 -14.83 18.44 23.47
N PRO A 3 -14.08 17.41 23.03
CA PRO A 3 -12.66 17.36 23.28
C PRO A 3 -11.99 18.45 22.46
N GLN A 4 -11.18 19.25 23.14
CA GLN A 4 -10.36 20.30 22.52
C GLN A 4 -9.43 19.64 21.49
N GLY A 5 -9.45 20.16 20.25
CA GLY A 5 -8.63 19.68 19.14
C GLY A 5 -7.12 19.91 19.38
N GLY A 6 -6.48 18.93 19.93
CA GLY A 6 -5.04 18.79 19.81
C GLY A 6 -4.76 18.20 18.42
N ILE A 7 -3.85 18.82 17.67
CA ILE A 7 -3.30 18.22 16.45
C ILE A 7 -2.49 17.02 16.91
N TYR A 8 -3.10 15.84 16.90
CA TYR A 8 -2.37 14.60 17.07
C TYR A 8 -1.63 14.35 15.75
N MET A 9 -0.33 14.57 15.76
CA MET A 9 0.54 14.05 14.70
C MET A 9 0.53 12.54 14.83
N VAL A 10 -0.02 11.86 13.83
CA VAL A 10 -0.04 10.41 13.80
C VAL A 10 1.38 9.94 13.50
N GLU A 11 2.03 9.27 14.48
CA GLU A 11 3.29 8.58 14.22
C GLU A 11 3.02 7.37 13.33
N HIS A 12 3.77 7.26 12.23
CA HIS A 12 3.75 6.07 11.40
C HIS A 12 4.44 4.93 12.15
N LYS A 13 3.71 3.85 12.35
CA LYS A 13 4.19 2.66 13.06
C LYS A 13 4.37 1.52 12.07
N ALA A 14 5.52 0.84 12.15
CA ALA A 14 5.76 -0.37 11.38
C ALA A 14 4.79 -1.49 11.80
N TRP A 15 4.38 -2.29 10.83
CA TRP A 15 3.68 -3.54 11.06
C TRP A 15 4.57 -4.50 11.86
N ASP A 16 3.99 -5.20 12.83
CA ASP A 16 4.69 -6.18 13.66
C ASP A 16 4.68 -7.57 12.96
N TRP A 17 5.71 -7.80 12.15
CA TRP A 17 5.83 -9.02 11.36
C TRP A 17 6.08 -10.29 12.22
N GLU A 18 6.44 -10.16 13.50
CA GLU A 18 6.58 -11.29 14.40
C GLU A 18 5.23 -11.88 14.84
N LYS A 19 4.15 -11.08 14.73
CA LYS A 19 2.78 -11.47 15.09
C LYS A 19 1.95 -12.03 13.95
N ILE A 20 2.56 -12.34 12.81
CA ILE A 20 1.80 -12.94 11.70
C ILE A 20 1.54 -14.43 11.96
N GLU A 21 0.29 -14.84 11.80
CA GLU A 21 -0.14 -16.22 12.02
C GLU A 21 -0.30 -17.04 10.73
N THR A 22 -0.07 -16.44 9.55
CA THR A 22 -0.44 -17.09 8.29
C THR A 22 0.64 -16.95 7.23
N ASP A 23 0.72 -17.97 6.36
CA ASP A 23 1.68 -18.04 5.25
C ASP A 23 1.28 -17.21 4.01
N ILE A 24 0.11 -16.55 4.04
CA ILE A 24 -0.35 -15.71 2.93
C ILE A 24 0.61 -14.55 2.64
N TRP A 25 1.35 -14.10 3.66
CA TRP A 25 2.32 -13.02 3.55
C TRP A 25 3.62 -13.41 2.82
N TYR A 26 3.81 -14.69 2.52
CA TYR A 26 4.94 -15.19 1.72
C TYR A 26 4.58 -15.47 0.26
N ARG A 27 3.29 -15.40 -0.10
CA ARG A 27 2.81 -15.64 -1.47
C ARG A 27 2.35 -14.34 -2.10
N PRO A 28 2.72 -14.06 -3.37
CA PRO A 28 2.21 -12.88 -4.06
C PRO A 28 0.69 -12.97 -4.19
N ALA A 29 0.02 -11.83 -4.09
CA ALA A 29 -1.41 -11.73 -4.33
C ALA A 29 -1.72 -12.15 -5.79
N GLU A 30 -2.89 -12.75 -6.03
CA GLU A 30 -3.28 -13.23 -7.36
C GLU A 30 -3.18 -12.15 -8.43
N ILE A 31 -3.54 -10.93 -8.11
CA ILE A 31 -3.45 -9.79 -9.04
C ILE A 31 -2.01 -9.52 -9.51
N ALA A 32 -0.98 -9.86 -8.73
CA ALA A 32 0.41 -9.65 -9.12
C ALA A 32 0.78 -10.40 -10.41
N TYR A 33 0.17 -11.57 -10.64
CA TYR A 33 0.41 -12.35 -11.87
C TYR A 33 -0.13 -11.62 -13.11
N TYR A 34 -1.33 -11.07 -13.03
CA TYR A 34 -1.90 -10.26 -14.10
C TYR A 34 -1.10 -8.98 -14.33
N LEU A 35 -0.74 -8.26 -13.26
CA LEU A 35 0.02 -7.02 -13.35
C LEU A 35 1.40 -7.23 -13.97
N ALA A 36 2.11 -8.30 -13.58
CA ALA A 36 3.43 -8.61 -14.15
C ALA A 36 3.35 -8.83 -15.66
N GLU A 37 2.35 -9.60 -16.13
CA GLU A 37 2.16 -9.83 -17.57
C GLU A 37 1.76 -8.55 -18.30
N ARG A 38 0.79 -7.81 -17.78
CA ARG A 38 0.33 -6.53 -18.32
C ARG A 38 1.47 -5.51 -18.46
N TRP A 39 2.26 -5.34 -17.40
CA TRP A 39 3.34 -4.36 -17.37
C TRP A 39 4.51 -4.75 -18.26
N LYS A 40 4.81 -6.04 -18.39
CA LYS A 40 5.79 -6.54 -19.40
C LYS A 40 5.32 -6.26 -20.83
N GLN A 41 4.06 -6.49 -21.15
CA GLN A 41 3.50 -6.19 -22.49
C GLN A 41 3.57 -4.69 -22.82
N LYS A 42 3.54 -3.81 -21.80
CA LYS A 42 3.76 -2.37 -21.94
C LYS A 42 5.23 -1.98 -22.03
N GLY A 43 6.17 -2.92 -21.88
CA GLY A 43 7.60 -2.65 -21.89
C GLY A 43 8.12 -2.02 -20.57
N TYR A 44 7.37 -2.14 -19.48
CA TYR A 44 7.79 -1.64 -18.18
C TYR A 44 8.87 -2.53 -17.57
N SER A 45 9.84 -1.92 -16.91
CA SER A 45 11.01 -2.61 -16.34
C SER A 45 11.38 -2.14 -14.92
N HIS A 46 11.05 -0.90 -14.55
CA HIS A 46 11.35 -0.34 -13.23
C HIS A 46 10.08 -0.33 -12.37
N PHE A 47 10.09 -1.15 -11.35
CA PHE A 47 8.94 -1.40 -10.47
C PHE A 47 9.24 -0.95 -9.05
N LEU A 48 8.28 -0.28 -8.42
CA LEU A 48 8.30 0.06 -6.99
C LEU A 48 7.27 -0.78 -6.22
N ASP A 49 7.74 -1.54 -5.23
CA ASP A 49 6.93 -2.23 -4.21
C ASP A 49 6.86 -1.33 -2.97
N LEU A 50 5.76 -0.61 -2.82
CA LEU A 50 5.53 0.35 -1.74
C LEU A 50 4.87 -0.34 -0.55
N GLY A 51 5.55 -0.35 0.61
CA GLY A 51 5.16 -1.16 1.76
C GLY A 51 5.37 -2.65 1.49
N CYS A 52 6.61 -2.99 1.11
CA CYS A 52 6.95 -4.33 0.61
C CYS A 52 6.82 -5.44 1.65
N GLY A 53 6.84 -5.11 2.95
CA GLY A 53 6.85 -6.07 4.04
C GLY A 53 7.93 -7.13 3.86
N LEU A 54 7.57 -8.40 3.98
CA LEU A 54 8.49 -9.55 3.79
C LEU A 54 8.93 -9.75 2.32
N GLY A 55 8.50 -8.90 1.38
CA GLY A 55 8.97 -8.87 0.00
C GLY A 55 8.31 -9.87 -0.96
N ARG A 56 7.13 -10.42 -0.63
CA ARG A 56 6.45 -11.41 -1.49
C ARG A 56 6.24 -10.93 -2.93
N HIS A 57 5.88 -9.66 -3.13
CA HIS A 57 5.72 -9.07 -4.45
C HIS A 57 7.07 -8.69 -5.06
N SER A 58 7.98 -8.11 -4.28
CA SER A 58 9.33 -7.77 -4.72
C SER A 58 10.05 -8.96 -5.33
N LEU A 59 10.09 -10.09 -4.63
CA LEU A 59 10.70 -11.34 -5.09
C LEU A 59 10.00 -11.87 -6.36
N PHE A 60 8.68 -11.80 -6.41
CA PHE A 60 7.91 -12.24 -7.57
C PHE A 60 8.22 -11.40 -8.81
N PHE A 61 8.16 -10.06 -8.72
CA PHE A 61 8.42 -9.18 -9.86
C PHE A 61 9.87 -9.24 -10.32
N ALA A 62 10.84 -9.37 -9.40
CA ALA A 62 12.24 -9.55 -9.76
C ALA A 62 12.47 -10.85 -10.57
N ARG A 63 11.85 -11.97 -10.15
CA ARG A 63 11.87 -13.23 -10.91
C ARG A 63 11.18 -13.14 -12.26
N LYS A 64 10.28 -12.16 -12.45
CA LYS A 64 9.64 -11.84 -13.73
C LYS A 64 10.49 -10.90 -14.59
N GLY A 65 11.68 -10.49 -14.14
CA GLY A 65 12.63 -9.69 -14.90
C GLY A 65 12.46 -8.17 -14.75
N PHE A 66 11.80 -7.71 -13.68
CA PHE A 66 11.79 -6.29 -13.32
C PHE A 66 13.02 -5.95 -12.48
N THR A 67 13.53 -4.72 -12.64
CA THR A 67 14.38 -4.07 -11.64
C THR A 67 13.47 -3.54 -10.56
N VAL A 68 13.62 -4.06 -9.34
CA VAL A 68 12.70 -3.82 -8.25
C VAL A 68 13.32 -2.89 -7.22
N HIS A 69 12.60 -1.82 -6.89
CA HIS A 69 12.83 -1.05 -5.68
C HIS A 69 11.73 -1.40 -4.67
N SER A 70 12.13 -1.54 -3.41
CA SER A 70 11.23 -1.94 -2.33
C SER A 70 11.45 -1.02 -1.15
N ILE A 71 10.38 -0.53 -0.53
CA ILE A 71 10.45 0.32 0.65
C ILE A 71 9.43 -0.14 1.68
N ASP A 72 9.85 -0.24 2.94
CA ASP A 72 8.98 -0.52 4.08
C ASP A 72 9.53 0.16 5.33
N LEU A 73 8.67 0.42 6.31
CA LEU A 73 9.06 1.02 7.57
C LEU A 73 9.71 0.00 8.53
N SER A 74 9.48 -1.30 8.33
CA SER A 74 10.04 -2.40 9.12
C SER A 74 11.45 -2.74 8.68
N GLU A 75 12.44 -2.39 9.50
CA GLU A 75 13.84 -2.69 9.24
C GLU A 75 14.10 -4.21 9.14
N SER A 76 13.52 -5.00 10.04
CA SER A 76 13.69 -6.46 10.05
C SER A 76 13.13 -7.11 8.77
N ALA A 77 11.99 -6.64 8.27
CA ALA A 77 11.40 -7.14 7.03
C ALA A 77 12.30 -6.78 5.82
N VAL A 78 12.80 -5.54 5.76
CA VAL A 78 13.71 -5.08 4.70
C VAL A 78 15.04 -5.85 4.71
N GLU A 79 15.61 -6.11 5.88
CA GLU A 79 16.84 -6.90 6.01
C GLU A 79 16.64 -8.35 5.53
N GLY A 80 15.52 -8.98 5.91
CA GLY A 80 15.15 -10.30 5.42
C GLY A 80 14.99 -10.36 3.89
N LEU A 81 14.38 -9.34 3.30
CA LEU A 81 14.26 -9.22 1.84
C LEU A 81 15.63 -9.04 1.17
N ARG A 82 16.51 -8.19 1.72
CA ARG A 82 17.88 -8.00 1.22
C ARG A 82 18.67 -9.30 1.21
N ALA A 83 18.61 -10.06 2.31
CA ALA A 83 19.28 -11.35 2.43
C ALA A 83 18.79 -12.33 1.36
N THR A 84 17.47 -12.49 1.22
CA THR A 84 16.85 -13.37 0.21
C THR A 84 17.17 -12.93 -1.21
N ALA A 85 17.15 -11.63 -1.49
CA ALA A 85 17.48 -11.09 -2.81
C ALA A 85 18.95 -11.38 -3.19
N SER A 86 19.87 -11.19 -2.22
CA SER A 86 21.29 -11.50 -2.40
C SER A 86 21.54 -12.98 -2.65
N GLU A 87 20.93 -13.86 -1.85
CA GLU A 87 21.04 -15.32 -2.01
C GLU A 87 20.58 -15.81 -3.39
N GLN A 88 19.51 -15.20 -3.90
CA GLN A 88 18.91 -15.59 -5.18
C GLN A 88 19.43 -14.77 -6.37
N ASN A 89 20.39 -13.86 -6.16
CA ASN A 89 20.91 -12.94 -7.18
C ASN A 89 19.81 -12.18 -7.93
N LEU A 90 18.82 -11.68 -7.20
CA LEU A 90 17.68 -10.93 -7.76
C LEU A 90 17.96 -9.41 -7.79
N PRO A 91 17.53 -8.70 -8.86
CA PRO A 91 17.74 -7.26 -9.00
C PRO A 91 16.75 -6.47 -8.12
N ILE A 92 16.91 -6.56 -6.79
CA ILE A 92 16.09 -5.88 -5.80
C ILE A 92 16.94 -4.91 -5.00
N ILE A 93 16.50 -3.65 -4.91
CA ILE A 93 17.06 -2.61 -4.06
C ILE A 93 16.02 -2.32 -2.98
N ALA A 94 16.20 -2.92 -1.79
CA ALA A 94 15.29 -2.74 -0.67
C ALA A 94 15.87 -1.77 0.36
N GLN A 95 15.03 -0.84 0.84
CA GLN A 95 15.42 0.15 1.84
C GLN A 95 14.34 0.37 2.90
N CYS A 96 14.78 0.63 4.13
CA CYS A 96 13.90 1.07 5.20
C CYS A 96 13.54 2.54 4.97
N GLY A 97 12.26 2.88 5.07
CA GLY A 97 11.79 4.25 4.87
C GLY A 97 10.29 4.41 4.96
N ASP A 98 9.88 5.66 5.13
CA ASP A 98 8.49 6.05 5.27
C ASP A 98 7.86 6.32 3.89
N MET A 99 6.71 5.70 3.63
CA MET A 99 5.94 5.90 2.39
C MET A 99 5.43 7.33 2.19
N SER A 100 5.41 8.15 3.25
CA SER A 100 5.03 9.56 3.19
C SER A 100 6.15 10.50 2.72
N ALA A 101 7.37 9.99 2.51
CA ALA A 101 8.54 10.75 2.08
C ALA A 101 9.46 9.86 1.23
N LEU A 102 9.05 9.55 0.02
CA LEU A 102 9.77 8.62 -0.86
C LEU A 102 11.11 9.21 -1.33
N PRO A 103 12.24 8.53 -1.04
CA PRO A 103 13.58 9.03 -1.34
C PRO A 103 14.01 8.78 -2.81
N TYR A 104 13.06 8.85 -3.72
CA TYR A 104 13.29 8.63 -5.15
C TYR A 104 13.12 9.92 -5.94
N GLN A 105 13.82 10.00 -7.07
CA GLN A 105 13.68 11.12 -8.01
C GLN A 105 12.30 11.02 -8.72
N ASP A 106 11.88 12.15 -9.28
CA ASP A 106 10.69 12.19 -10.12
C ASP A 106 10.84 11.25 -11.32
N ASP A 107 9.72 10.67 -11.77
CA ASP A 107 9.68 9.82 -12.96
C ASP A 107 10.65 8.62 -12.93
N SER A 108 10.92 8.05 -11.73
CA SER A 108 11.85 6.92 -11.56
C SER A 108 11.24 5.58 -11.97
N PHE A 109 9.91 5.41 -11.85
CA PHE A 109 9.28 4.09 -12.00
C PHE A 109 8.27 4.05 -13.14
N ASP A 110 8.26 2.92 -13.87
CA ASP A 110 7.25 2.63 -14.88
C ASP A 110 5.93 2.18 -14.24
N CYS A 111 6.04 1.45 -13.12
CA CYS A 111 4.88 0.93 -12.40
C CYS A 111 5.13 0.82 -10.89
N LEU A 112 4.03 0.83 -10.13
CA LEU A 112 4.04 0.78 -8.67
C LEU A 112 2.91 -0.12 -8.17
N LEU A 113 3.21 -0.93 -7.15
CA LEU A 113 2.23 -1.67 -6.36
C LEU A 113 2.26 -1.17 -4.92
N ALA A 114 1.09 -0.79 -4.39
CA ALA A 114 0.87 -0.49 -2.97
C ALA A 114 -0.30 -1.34 -2.47
N TYR A 115 0.03 -2.54 -1.99
CA TYR A 115 -0.96 -3.56 -1.65
C TYR A 115 -1.16 -3.65 -0.14
N HIS A 116 -2.33 -3.22 0.36
CA HIS A 116 -2.71 -3.17 1.78
C HIS A 116 -1.73 -2.37 2.66
N VAL A 117 -1.30 -1.19 2.20
CA VAL A 117 -0.32 -0.38 2.94
C VAL A 117 -0.70 1.09 3.05
N ILE A 118 -1.10 1.76 1.96
CA ILE A 118 -1.22 3.21 1.93
C ILE A 118 -2.34 3.77 2.83
N SER A 119 -3.24 2.92 3.30
CA SER A 119 -4.25 3.30 4.29
C SER A 119 -3.71 3.35 5.73
N HIS A 120 -2.47 2.93 6.00
CA HIS A 120 -1.88 2.95 7.36
C HIS A 120 -1.40 4.36 7.73
N THR A 121 -2.30 5.32 7.68
CA THR A 121 -2.08 6.74 7.94
C THR A 121 -3.41 7.46 8.20
N ASP A 122 -3.36 8.78 8.35
CA ASP A 122 -4.54 9.65 8.46
C ASP A 122 -4.89 10.34 7.12
N THR A 123 -5.94 11.20 7.16
CA THR A 123 -6.39 11.95 5.97
C THR A 123 -5.32 12.88 5.39
N ALA A 124 -4.42 13.43 6.18
CA ALA A 124 -3.33 14.27 5.69
C ALA A 124 -2.22 13.41 5.07
N GLY A 125 -1.89 12.31 5.73
CA GLY A 125 -0.85 11.38 5.28
C GLY A 125 -1.20 10.71 3.95
N ILE A 126 -2.45 10.24 3.75
CA ILE A 126 -2.83 9.61 2.48
C ILE A 126 -2.67 10.57 1.29
N LYS A 127 -3.01 11.85 1.46
CA LYS A 127 -2.82 12.86 0.41
C LYS A 127 -1.34 13.06 0.06
N LYS A 128 -0.48 13.07 1.07
CA LYS A 128 0.97 13.19 0.91
C LYS A 128 1.56 11.97 0.19
N ILE A 129 1.16 10.76 0.61
CA ILE A 129 1.57 9.50 -0.02
C ILE A 129 1.16 9.46 -1.50
N LEU A 130 -0.09 9.80 -1.81
CA LEU A 130 -0.56 9.85 -3.20
C LEU A 130 0.16 10.91 -4.03
N SER A 131 0.49 12.06 -3.45
CA SER A 131 1.31 13.08 -4.12
C SER A 131 2.70 12.54 -4.48
N ASP A 132 3.35 11.82 -3.56
CA ASP A 132 4.67 11.21 -3.79
C ASP A 132 4.60 10.04 -4.80
N ILE A 133 3.57 9.21 -4.75
CA ILE A 133 3.33 8.17 -5.77
C ILE A 133 3.26 8.80 -7.17
N ARG A 134 2.49 9.88 -7.34
CA ARG A 134 2.39 10.60 -8.63
C ARG A 134 3.72 11.20 -9.07
N ARG A 135 4.51 11.69 -8.13
CA ARG A 135 5.82 12.28 -8.40
C ARG A 135 6.80 11.24 -8.93
N VAL A 136 6.93 10.10 -8.26
CA VAL A 136 7.94 9.08 -8.56
C VAL A 136 7.57 8.17 -9.74
N VAL A 137 6.28 8.00 -10.03
CA VAL A 137 5.82 7.22 -11.18
C VAL A 137 5.82 8.11 -12.43
N LYS A 138 6.35 7.59 -13.54
CA LYS A 138 6.41 8.29 -14.84
C LYS A 138 5.01 8.68 -15.31
N ASN A 139 4.95 9.74 -16.12
CA ASN A 139 3.72 10.06 -16.85
C ASN A 139 3.37 8.90 -17.81
N GLY A 140 2.14 8.40 -17.75
CA GLY A 140 1.69 7.19 -18.48
C GLY A 140 2.08 5.87 -17.79
N GLY A 141 2.82 5.92 -16.67
CA GLY A 141 3.09 4.75 -15.83
C GLY A 141 1.84 4.31 -15.07
N GLU A 142 1.80 3.06 -14.64
CA GLU A 142 0.63 2.50 -13.95
C GLU A 142 0.88 2.25 -12.46
N VAL A 143 -0.18 2.40 -11.68
CA VAL A 143 -0.20 2.12 -10.25
C VAL A 143 -1.31 1.13 -9.93
N TYR A 144 -1.04 0.22 -8.99
CA TYR A 144 -2.08 -0.60 -8.38
C TYR A 144 -2.12 -0.32 -6.89
N LEU A 145 -3.25 0.19 -6.43
CA LEU A 145 -3.44 0.67 -5.06
C LEU A 145 -4.58 -0.09 -4.37
N THR A 146 -4.45 -0.31 -3.07
CA THR A 146 -5.56 -0.74 -2.24
C THR A 146 -5.88 0.31 -1.17
N LEU A 147 -7.18 0.58 -0.98
CA LEU A 147 -7.68 1.50 0.03
C LEU A 147 -8.72 0.82 0.91
N CYS A 148 -8.69 1.07 2.21
CA CYS A 148 -9.71 0.58 3.13
C CYS A 148 -11.04 1.29 2.88
N SER A 149 -12.13 0.54 2.89
CA SER A 149 -13.48 1.06 2.68
C SER A 149 -14.17 1.37 4.00
N LYS A 150 -14.92 2.47 4.05
CA LYS A 150 -15.83 2.80 5.15
C LYS A 150 -16.90 1.74 5.39
N ASN A 151 -17.05 0.75 4.49
CA ASN A 151 -17.93 -0.40 4.72
C ASN A 151 -17.33 -1.47 5.64
N ALA A 152 -16.02 -1.39 5.95
CA ALA A 152 -15.37 -2.32 6.85
C ALA A 152 -15.92 -2.21 8.29
N TRP A 153 -16.04 -3.36 8.95
CA TRP A 153 -16.45 -3.44 10.35
C TRP A 153 -15.57 -2.57 11.26
N SER A 154 -14.28 -2.55 11.02
CA SER A 154 -13.31 -1.75 11.78
C SER A 154 -13.58 -0.24 11.76
N TYR A 155 -14.23 0.27 10.72
CA TYR A 155 -14.67 1.67 10.65
C TYR A 155 -16.07 1.88 11.26
N LYS A 156 -17.02 0.98 10.92
CA LYS A 156 -18.45 1.19 11.25
C LYS A 156 -18.83 0.79 12.67
N GLU A 157 -18.25 -0.30 13.19
CA GLU A 157 -18.82 -1.02 14.32
C GLU A 157 -17.82 -1.28 15.46
N ALA A 158 -16.51 -1.31 15.17
CA ALA A 158 -15.49 -1.69 16.15
C ALA A 158 -15.36 -0.69 17.33
N GLY A 159 -15.79 0.54 17.15
CA GLY A 159 -15.69 1.58 18.20
C GLY A 159 -14.25 2.00 18.49
N PHE A 160 -13.35 1.85 17.54
CA PHE A 160 -11.95 2.25 17.67
C PHE A 160 -11.78 3.77 17.88
N PRO A 161 -10.70 4.23 18.54
CA PRO A 161 -10.39 5.65 18.70
C PRO A 161 -10.33 6.37 17.35
N VAL A 162 -11.06 7.49 17.25
CA VAL A 162 -11.14 8.31 16.03
C VAL A 162 -10.03 9.36 16.04
N VAL A 163 -9.28 9.45 14.93
CA VAL A 163 -8.28 10.49 14.70
C VAL A 163 -8.88 11.67 13.94
N ASP A 164 -9.55 11.38 12.83
CA ASP A 164 -10.29 12.33 12.00
C ASP A 164 -11.54 11.66 11.41
N GLU A 165 -12.31 12.38 10.58
CA GLU A 165 -13.55 11.88 9.96
C GLU A 165 -13.36 10.56 9.19
N ASN A 166 -12.15 10.29 8.68
CA ASN A 166 -11.86 9.14 7.82
C ASN A 166 -10.88 8.15 8.47
N THR A 167 -10.43 8.42 9.71
CA THR A 167 -9.31 7.67 10.29
C THR A 167 -9.62 7.19 11.70
N VAL A 168 -9.42 5.89 11.93
CA VAL A 168 -9.43 5.28 13.27
C VAL A 168 -8.10 4.60 13.58
N ILE A 169 -7.78 4.43 14.87
CA ILE A 169 -6.61 3.66 15.31
C ILE A 169 -7.08 2.26 15.71
N LYS A 170 -6.60 1.23 15.04
CA LYS A 170 -6.86 -0.14 15.45
C LYS A 170 -6.17 -0.44 16.77
N VAL A 171 -6.91 -0.98 17.73
CA VAL A 171 -6.43 -1.30 19.09
C VAL A 171 -6.61 -2.78 19.44
N GLU A 172 -6.93 -3.60 18.44
CA GLU A 172 -6.99 -5.05 18.60
C GLU A 172 -5.58 -5.63 18.75
N ASP A 173 -5.47 -6.71 19.50
CA ASP A 173 -4.19 -7.44 19.59
C ASP A 173 -3.85 -8.06 18.22
N GLY A 174 -2.64 -7.83 17.78
CA GLY A 174 -2.21 -8.25 16.45
C GLY A 174 -1.17 -7.32 15.81
N PRO A 175 -0.80 -7.58 14.55
CA PRO A 175 0.26 -6.84 13.85
C PRO A 175 -0.11 -5.36 13.57
N GLU A 176 -1.40 -5.01 13.58
CA GLU A 176 -1.91 -3.66 13.30
C GLU A 176 -2.22 -2.85 14.57
N ASN A 177 -1.91 -3.36 15.77
CA ASN A 177 -2.19 -2.67 17.02
C ASN A 177 -1.51 -1.30 17.09
N GLY A 178 -2.30 -0.26 17.29
CA GLY A 178 -1.85 1.13 17.37
C GLY A 178 -1.58 1.78 16.02
N ILE A 179 -1.88 1.12 14.90
CA ILE A 179 -1.73 1.69 13.55
C ILE A 179 -2.99 2.46 13.17
N PRO A 180 -2.87 3.74 12.75
CA PRO A 180 -3.98 4.48 12.17
C PRO A 180 -4.38 3.89 10.82
N HIS A 181 -5.69 3.86 10.55
CA HIS A 181 -6.23 3.39 9.29
C HIS A 181 -7.15 4.44 8.69
N PHE A 182 -6.77 4.92 7.50
CA PHE A 182 -7.59 5.79 6.68
C PHE A 182 -8.62 4.95 5.90
N PHE A 183 -9.87 5.42 5.89
CA PHE A 183 -10.98 4.79 5.17
C PHE A 183 -11.62 5.77 4.19
N THR A 184 -12.12 5.25 3.08
CA THR A 184 -12.77 6.04 2.03
C THR A 184 -14.04 5.36 1.53
N ASP A 185 -14.77 6.07 0.68
CA ASP A 185 -15.93 5.57 -0.07
C ASP A 185 -15.71 5.75 -1.58
N ALA A 186 -16.56 5.10 -2.39
CA ALA A 186 -16.41 5.10 -3.84
C ALA A 186 -16.55 6.51 -4.45
N GLU A 187 -17.36 7.36 -3.84
CA GLU A 187 -17.67 8.71 -4.29
C GLU A 187 -16.48 9.66 -4.12
N THR A 188 -15.68 9.45 -3.08
CA THR A 188 -14.52 10.32 -2.76
C THR A 188 -13.23 9.91 -3.47
N ILE A 189 -13.09 8.65 -3.89
CA ILE A 189 -11.88 8.13 -4.56
C ILE A 189 -11.48 8.94 -5.81
N PRO A 190 -12.37 9.32 -6.74
CA PRO A 190 -11.98 10.11 -7.91
C PRO A 190 -11.34 11.45 -7.56
N ALA A 191 -11.82 12.13 -6.53
CA ALA A 191 -11.24 13.37 -6.05
C ALA A 191 -9.91 13.15 -5.31
N LEU A 192 -9.79 12.05 -4.58
CA LEU A 192 -8.55 11.65 -3.90
C LEU A 192 -7.43 11.32 -4.90
N LEU A 193 -7.78 10.67 -6.02
CA LEU A 193 -6.87 10.24 -7.09
C LEU A 193 -6.85 11.18 -8.30
N GLN A 194 -7.08 12.47 -8.12
CA GLN A 194 -7.36 13.46 -9.18
C GLN A 194 -6.46 13.40 -10.43
N ASP A 195 -5.17 13.06 -10.29
CA ASP A 195 -4.21 12.97 -11.41
C ASP A 195 -3.87 11.51 -11.77
N ILE A 196 -4.58 10.56 -11.20
CA ILE A 196 -4.49 9.13 -11.55
C ILE A 196 -5.78 8.76 -12.28
N HIS A 197 -5.67 8.52 -13.59
CA HIS A 197 -6.79 8.03 -14.38
C HIS A 197 -7.13 6.60 -13.98
N ILE A 198 -8.28 6.40 -13.35
CA ILE A 198 -8.75 5.08 -12.91
C ILE A 198 -9.09 4.23 -14.14
N ILE A 199 -8.34 3.16 -14.36
CA ILE A 199 -8.58 2.17 -15.43
C ILE A 199 -9.62 1.16 -14.96
N SER A 200 -9.49 0.68 -13.72
CA SER A 200 -10.47 -0.19 -13.08
C SER A 200 -10.47 0.01 -11.58
N MET A 201 -11.63 -0.13 -10.97
CA MET A 201 -11.82 -0.10 -9.54
C MET A 201 -12.80 -1.20 -9.14
N GLN A 202 -12.41 -2.02 -8.18
CA GLN A 202 -13.23 -3.06 -7.59
C GLN A 202 -13.45 -2.74 -6.11
N HIS A 203 -14.64 -3.05 -5.59
CA HIS A 203 -14.97 -2.95 -4.19
C HIS A 203 -15.33 -4.33 -3.67
N THR A 204 -14.45 -4.92 -2.87
CA THR A 204 -14.51 -6.34 -2.49
C THR A 204 -14.57 -6.50 -0.99
N GLN A 205 -15.40 -7.45 -0.55
CA GLN A 205 -15.47 -7.90 0.84
C GLN A 205 -14.73 -9.21 1.01
N ASP A 206 -13.83 -9.26 1.97
CA ASP A 206 -13.27 -10.50 2.49
C ASP A 206 -14.20 -11.03 3.58
N VAL A 207 -15.02 -12.03 3.25
CA VAL A 207 -16.03 -12.60 4.17
C VAL A 207 -15.40 -13.64 5.07
N ILE A 208 -14.51 -14.48 4.51
CA ILE A 208 -13.78 -15.54 5.24
C ILE A 208 -12.31 -15.46 4.85
N VAL A 209 -11.44 -15.39 5.84
CA VAL A 209 -9.98 -15.46 5.66
C VAL A 209 -9.45 -16.59 6.57
N ASN A 210 -8.71 -17.54 5.97
CA ASN A 210 -8.17 -18.72 6.68
C ASN A 210 -9.23 -19.48 7.49
N GLY A 211 -10.43 -19.64 6.91
CA GLY A 211 -11.54 -20.36 7.54
C GLY A 211 -12.24 -19.61 8.69
N LYS A 212 -11.84 -18.38 8.99
CA LYS A 212 -12.47 -17.53 10.02
C LYS A 212 -13.29 -16.43 9.37
N PRO A 213 -14.46 -16.03 9.93
CA PRO A 213 -15.18 -14.84 9.47
C PRO A 213 -14.28 -13.59 9.52
N TYR A 214 -14.35 -12.79 8.47
CA TYR A 214 -13.57 -11.56 8.33
C TYR A 214 -14.43 -10.50 7.67
N GLY A 215 -14.53 -9.32 8.24
CA GLY A 215 -15.44 -8.26 7.79
C GLY A 215 -14.72 -7.09 7.10
N SER A 216 -13.61 -7.36 6.43
CA SER A 216 -12.85 -6.31 5.79
C SER A 216 -13.39 -5.99 4.39
N TRP A 217 -13.38 -4.70 4.04
CA TRP A 217 -13.75 -4.19 2.73
C TRP A 217 -12.64 -3.32 2.17
N HIS A 218 -12.26 -3.57 0.92
CA HIS A 218 -11.22 -2.81 0.26
C HIS A 218 -11.63 -2.37 -1.14
N PHE A 219 -11.11 -1.22 -1.57
CA PHE A 219 -11.06 -0.85 -2.97
C PHE A 219 -9.73 -1.30 -3.56
N PHE A 220 -9.80 -1.94 -4.72
CA PHE A 220 -8.65 -2.36 -5.52
C PHE A 220 -8.66 -1.55 -6.81
N ILE A 221 -7.61 -0.75 -7.03
CA ILE A 221 -7.60 0.29 -8.05
C ILE A 221 -6.38 0.13 -8.94
N LEU A 222 -6.60 -0.13 -10.23
CA LEU A 222 -5.60 0.02 -11.27
C LEU A 222 -5.78 1.40 -11.90
N GLY A 223 -4.72 2.20 -11.93
CA GLY A 223 -4.74 3.54 -12.49
C GLY A 223 -3.50 3.86 -13.31
N GLU A 224 -3.61 4.85 -14.17
CA GLU A 224 -2.53 5.41 -14.97
C GLU A 224 -2.19 6.82 -14.46
N ASN A 225 -0.93 7.08 -14.18
CA ASN A 225 -0.46 8.41 -13.75
C ASN A 225 -0.49 9.37 -14.93
N ARG A 226 -1.32 10.40 -14.86
CA ARG A 226 -1.48 11.44 -15.89
C ARG A 226 -1.09 12.79 -15.34
N LYS A 227 0.19 13.14 -15.50
CA LYS A 227 0.70 14.44 -15.07
C LYS A 227 0.15 15.54 -16.00
N PRO A 228 -0.20 16.74 -15.46
CA PRO A 228 -0.58 17.87 -16.29
C PRO A 228 0.52 18.16 -17.31
N ARG A 229 0.14 18.42 -18.56
CA ARG A 229 1.07 18.95 -19.57
C ARG A 229 1.24 20.44 -19.29
N PHE A 230 2.43 20.86 -18.93
CA PHE A 230 2.83 22.27 -18.88
C PHE A 230 3.20 22.76 -20.28
#